data_6f351815856ec980cdaee0b1edaba3fe
#
_entry.id   6f351815856ec980cdaee0b1edaba3fe
#
_cell.length_a   1.000
_cell.length_b   1.000
_cell.length_c   1.000
_cell.angle_alpha   90.00
_cell.angle_beta   90.00
_cell.angle_gamma   90.00
#
_symmetry.space_group_name_H-M   'P 1'
#
loop_
_entity.id
_entity.type
_entity.pdbx_description
1 polymer ?
#
loop_
_entity_poly.entity_id
_entity_poly.type
_entity_poly.pdbx_seq_one_letter_code
_entity_poly.pdbx_strand_id
1 'polypeptide(L)'
;MTVSAVSSTTTASTTTSSSSTSASSSLTSSDFLSLLVSELQNQDPLNATSTTDFINQLTSYANFTQQESINSSMSALASSFSSLVTLNSVNYIGHTVEAKSDTATLSNGSATYGYSLSSSASNVSISISDSSGNVVYTGTGTGNSGSNTFTWDGKDSSGNQLSDGGQYSISVTATDSAGNSVLNYTTVTGTVTGIDTSTSTPSLTVNGVAVSAANILGVTS
;
A
#
# COMPACT_ATOMS: atom_id res chain seq x y z
N MET A 1 -25.74 2.00 62.39
CA MET A 1 -24.54 1.48 61.72
C MET A 1 -24.24 2.36 60.55
N THR A 2 -23.26 3.23 60.72
CA THR A 2 -22.84 4.22 59.73
C THR A 2 -21.72 3.62 58.90
N VAL A 3 -21.91 3.54 57.57
CA VAL A 3 -20.86 3.07 56.63
C VAL A 3 -20.20 4.31 56.03
N SER A 4 -18.92 4.47 56.32
CA SER A 4 -18.07 5.53 55.77
C SER A 4 -17.75 5.25 54.32
N ALA A 5 -17.97 6.26 53.45
CA ALA A 5 -17.54 6.25 52.06
C ALA A 5 -16.03 6.51 51.98
N VAL A 6 -15.30 5.63 51.31
CA VAL A 6 -13.89 5.82 50.99
C VAL A 6 -13.82 6.59 49.66
N SER A 7 -13.34 7.83 49.73
CA SER A 7 -12.97 8.62 48.55
C SER A 7 -11.63 8.14 48.00
N SER A 8 -11.64 7.55 46.83
CA SER A 8 -10.43 7.26 46.05
C SER A 8 -10.00 8.48 45.23
N THR A 9 -8.92 9.09 45.66
CA THR A 9 -8.24 10.20 44.95
C THR A 9 -7.51 9.64 43.75
N THR A 10 -8.00 9.90 42.53
CA THR A 10 -7.31 9.58 41.30
C THR A 10 -6.25 10.63 41.05
N THR A 11 -4.99 10.25 41.23
CA THR A 11 -3.85 11.10 40.90
C THR A 11 -3.69 11.06 39.35
N ALA A 12 -4.02 12.16 38.70
CA ALA A 12 -3.74 12.35 37.29
C ALA A 12 -2.24 12.57 37.11
N SER A 13 -1.56 11.56 36.57
CA SER A 13 -0.18 11.71 36.09
C SER A 13 -0.19 12.48 34.76
N THR A 14 0.15 13.76 34.87
CA THR A 14 0.50 14.58 33.67
C THR A 14 1.81 14.09 33.08
N THR A 15 1.73 13.27 32.06
CA THR A 15 2.90 12.99 31.19
C THR A 15 3.19 14.23 30.36
N THR A 16 4.18 14.99 30.80
CA THR A 16 4.76 16.06 29.99
C THR A 16 5.53 15.42 28.87
N SER A 17 4.95 15.36 27.68
CA SER A 17 5.68 15.00 26.45
C SER A 17 6.68 16.13 26.17
N SER A 18 7.92 15.92 26.58
CA SER A 18 9.04 16.74 26.13
C SER A 18 9.24 16.48 24.64
N SER A 19 8.63 17.29 23.79
CA SER A 19 9.03 17.41 22.40
C SER A 19 10.45 18.00 22.38
N SER A 20 11.46 17.14 22.34
CA SER A 20 12.82 17.53 21.99
C SER A 20 12.78 18.01 20.54
N THR A 21 12.52 19.28 20.34
CA THR A 21 12.82 19.98 19.10
C THR A 21 14.35 19.94 18.99
N SER A 22 14.87 18.96 18.27
CA SER A 22 16.24 18.98 17.77
C SER A 22 16.30 20.19 16.84
N ALA A 23 16.69 21.34 17.37
CA ALA A 23 17.13 22.46 16.57
C ALA A 23 18.43 21.99 15.90
N SER A 24 18.32 21.28 14.78
CA SER A 24 19.40 21.14 13.83
C SER A 24 19.63 22.56 13.31
N SER A 25 20.54 23.28 13.97
CA SER A 25 21.13 24.49 13.40
C SER A 25 21.79 24.03 12.09
N SER A 26 21.06 24.11 10.99
CA SER A 26 21.63 23.95 9.68
C SER A 26 22.58 25.11 9.48
N LEU A 27 23.88 24.89 9.79
CA LEU A 27 24.93 25.78 9.34
C LEU A 27 24.75 25.92 7.84
N THR A 28 24.38 27.12 7.40
CA THR A 28 24.25 27.39 5.97
C THR A 28 25.64 27.42 5.35
N SER A 29 25.77 27.09 4.08
CA SER A 29 27.02 27.22 3.33
C SER A 29 27.61 28.63 3.47
N SER A 30 26.78 29.65 3.71
CA SER A 30 27.16 31.05 3.93
C SER A 30 27.80 31.25 5.30
N ASP A 31 27.26 30.68 6.38
CA ASP A 31 27.82 30.78 7.73
C ASP A 31 29.20 30.12 7.77
N PHE A 32 29.34 29.04 7.03
CA PHE A 32 30.56 28.29 6.93
C PHE A 32 31.63 29.00 6.12
N LEU A 33 31.29 29.62 4.98
CA LEU A 33 32.21 30.44 4.21
C LEU A 33 32.72 31.62 5.05
N SER A 34 31.88 32.22 5.89
CA SER A 34 32.25 33.28 6.80
C SER A 34 33.27 32.84 7.84
N LEU A 35 33.09 31.60 8.39
CA LEU A 35 34.06 31.00 9.32
C LEU A 35 35.40 30.72 8.60
N LEU A 36 35.37 30.21 7.38
CA LEU A 36 36.55 29.89 6.59
C LEU A 36 37.36 31.15 6.24
N VAL A 37 36.68 32.23 5.89
CA VAL A 37 37.35 33.54 5.65
C VAL A 37 37.98 34.10 6.93
N SER A 38 37.31 33.92 8.10
CA SER A 38 37.85 34.34 9.39
C SER A 38 39.07 33.51 9.82
N GLU A 39 39.08 32.21 9.54
CA GLU A 39 40.20 31.33 9.82
C GLU A 39 41.41 31.61 8.86
N LEU A 40 41.13 31.84 7.57
CA LEU A 40 42.18 32.23 6.59
C LEU A 40 42.86 33.53 6.94
N GLN A 41 42.14 34.48 7.56
CA GLN A 41 42.73 35.77 8.01
C GLN A 41 43.58 35.63 9.26
N ASN A 42 43.43 34.52 10.03
CA ASN A 42 44.15 34.29 11.29
C ASN A 42 45.17 33.13 11.24
N GLN A 43 45.39 32.52 10.07
CA GLN A 43 46.29 31.35 9.90
C GLN A 43 47.77 31.73 9.84
N ASP A 44 48.59 31.02 10.64
CA ASP A 44 50.04 30.95 10.54
C ASP A 44 50.43 30.04 9.34
N PRO A 45 51.28 30.49 8.37
CA PRO A 45 51.52 29.82 7.08
C PRO A 45 52.19 28.42 7.18
N LEU A 46 52.47 27.92 8.37
CA LEU A 46 53.17 26.63 8.56
C LEU A 46 52.26 25.41 8.72
N ASN A 47 50.94 25.52 8.72
CA ASN A 47 49.98 24.41 8.94
C ASN A 47 48.87 24.34 7.89
N ALA A 48 49.22 24.17 6.62
CA ALA A 48 48.26 24.11 5.51
C ALA A 48 47.45 22.78 5.39
N THR A 49 47.76 21.74 6.19
CA THR A 49 47.14 20.42 6.07
C THR A 49 45.71 20.35 6.59
N SER A 50 45.31 21.17 7.54
CA SER A 50 43.95 21.14 8.11
C SER A 50 42.91 21.74 7.18
N THR A 51 43.28 22.62 6.28
CA THR A 51 42.34 23.29 5.37
C THR A 51 41.79 22.35 4.29
N THR A 52 42.62 21.42 3.79
CA THR A 52 42.19 20.42 2.78
C THR A 52 41.22 19.40 3.35
N ASP A 53 41.44 18.89 4.56
CA ASP A 53 40.54 17.97 5.21
C ASP A 53 39.17 18.63 5.50
N PHE A 54 39.19 19.89 5.86
CA PHE A 54 38.00 20.69 6.11
C PHE A 54 37.18 20.93 4.83
N ILE A 55 37.83 21.22 3.71
CA ILE A 55 37.18 21.36 2.38
C ILE A 55 36.56 20.02 1.95
N ASN A 56 37.23 18.91 2.20
CA ASN A 56 36.70 17.56 1.90
C ASN A 56 35.46 17.23 2.73
N GLN A 57 35.43 17.58 4.03
CA GLN A 57 34.26 17.42 4.87
C GLN A 57 33.11 18.31 4.42
N LEU A 58 33.42 19.56 4.01
CA LEU A 58 32.40 20.48 3.48
C LEU A 58 31.80 19.98 2.18
N THR A 59 32.63 19.47 1.27
CA THR A 59 32.16 18.89 0.01
C THR A 59 31.26 17.66 0.30
N SER A 60 31.65 16.85 1.27
CA SER A 60 30.85 15.70 1.69
C SER A 60 29.52 16.13 2.30
N TYR A 61 29.51 17.18 3.12
CA TYR A 61 28.29 17.73 3.69
C TYR A 61 27.38 18.38 2.62
N ALA A 62 27.99 19.14 1.68
CA ALA A 62 27.24 19.72 0.56
C ALA A 62 26.60 18.65 -0.33
N ASN A 63 27.33 17.56 -0.59
CA ASN A 63 26.77 16.40 -1.30
C ASN A 63 25.64 15.73 -0.53
N PHE A 64 25.77 15.58 0.80
CA PHE A 64 24.73 15.03 1.63
C PHE A 64 23.45 15.91 1.63
N THR A 65 23.59 17.22 1.82
CA THR A 65 22.44 18.14 1.78
C THR A 65 21.79 18.20 0.40
N GLN A 66 22.58 18.09 -0.68
CA GLN A 66 22.07 17.97 -2.03
C GLN A 66 21.26 16.67 -2.20
N GLN A 67 21.76 15.55 -1.66
CA GLN A 67 21.07 14.28 -1.69
C GLN A 67 19.75 14.31 -0.90
N GLU A 68 19.75 14.97 0.26
CA GLU A 68 18.54 15.18 1.07
C GLU A 68 17.52 16.05 0.31
N SER A 69 17.95 17.10 -0.37
CA SER A 69 17.11 17.94 -1.23
C SER A 69 16.51 17.14 -2.40
N ILE A 70 17.28 16.27 -3.03
CA ILE A 70 16.78 15.37 -4.09
C ILE A 70 15.74 14.41 -3.53
N ASN A 71 16.00 13.78 -2.39
CA ASN A 71 15.04 12.87 -1.75
C ASN A 71 13.74 13.58 -1.38
N SER A 72 13.83 14.81 -0.85
CA SER A 72 12.67 15.64 -0.56
C SER A 72 11.87 15.98 -1.83
N SER A 73 12.55 16.35 -2.91
CA SER A 73 11.93 16.64 -4.21
C SER A 73 11.25 15.39 -4.80
N MET A 74 11.88 14.21 -4.67
CA MET A 74 11.28 12.94 -5.09
C MET A 74 10.03 12.60 -4.28
N SER A 75 10.03 12.85 -2.97
CA SER A 75 8.86 12.65 -2.11
C SER A 75 7.72 13.60 -2.49
N ALA A 76 8.02 14.86 -2.77
CA ALA A 76 7.04 15.83 -3.25
C ALA A 76 6.45 15.44 -4.62
N LEU A 77 7.29 14.94 -5.52
CA LEU A 77 6.83 14.40 -6.82
C LEU A 77 5.90 13.20 -6.63
N ALA A 78 6.27 12.24 -5.78
CA ALA A 78 5.41 11.08 -5.47
C ALA A 78 4.06 11.51 -4.90
N SER A 79 4.03 12.51 -4.02
CA SER A 79 2.79 13.09 -3.47
C SER A 79 1.94 13.75 -4.56
N SER A 80 2.56 14.43 -5.51
CA SER A 80 1.86 15.04 -6.65
C SER A 80 1.24 13.99 -7.56
N PHE A 81 1.95 12.89 -7.84
CA PHE A 81 1.39 11.74 -8.58
C PHE A 81 0.22 11.10 -7.85
N SER A 82 0.30 10.91 -6.54
CA SER A 82 -0.80 10.39 -5.74
C SER A 82 -2.05 11.27 -5.83
N SER A 83 -1.87 12.60 -5.82
CA SER A 83 -2.97 13.55 -5.99
C SER A 83 -3.63 13.44 -7.37
N LEU A 84 -2.85 13.26 -8.44
CA LEU A 84 -3.37 13.04 -9.79
C LEU A 84 -4.16 11.73 -9.90
N VAL A 85 -3.66 10.64 -9.29
CA VAL A 85 -4.38 9.36 -9.25
C VAL A 85 -5.70 9.53 -8.50
N THR A 86 -5.70 10.25 -7.38
CA THR A 86 -6.91 10.56 -6.61
C THR A 86 -7.96 11.29 -7.45
N LEU A 87 -7.57 12.35 -8.16
CA LEU A 87 -8.48 13.11 -9.02
C LEU A 87 -9.08 12.25 -10.15
N ASN A 88 -8.28 11.41 -10.77
CA ASN A 88 -8.75 10.48 -11.79
C ASN A 88 -9.67 9.41 -11.23
N SER A 89 -9.41 8.98 -9.99
CA SER A 89 -10.19 7.92 -9.33
C SER A 89 -11.64 8.32 -9.07
N VAL A 90 -11.92 9.62 -8.88
CA VAL A 90 -13.29 10.13 -8.69
C VAL A 90 -14.17 9.81 -9.91
N ASN A 91 -13.61 9.78 -11.11
CA ASN A 91 -14.34 9.46 -12.33
C ASN A 91 -14.85 8.01 -12.41
N TYR A 92 -14.33 7.11 -11.56
CA TYR A 92 -14.79 5.72 -11.51
C TYR A 92 -16.07 5.53 -10.69
N ILE A 93 -16.44 6.49 -9.83
CA ILE A 93 -17.64 6.35 -8.98
C ILE A 93 -18.89 6.19 -9.85
N GLY A 94 -19.68 5.16 -9.55
CA GLY A 94 -20.88 4.79 -10.28
C GLY A 94 -20.64 3.98 -11.55
N HIS A 95 -19.39 3.82 -11.97
CA HIS A 95 -19.03 2.97 -13.11
C HIS A 95 -18.68 1.56 -12.67
N THR A 96 -18.93 0.59 -13.54
CA THR A 96 -18.47 -0.77 -13.37
C THR A 96 -17.02 -0.87 -13.85
N VAL A 97 -16.15 -1.43 -13.02
CA VAL A 97 -14.72 -1.61 -13.32
C VAL A 97 -14.33 -3.06 -13.20
N GLU A 98 -13.34 -3.47 -13.97
CA GLU A 98 -12.58 -4.68 -13.73
C GLU A 98 -11.26 -4.32 -13.04
N ALA A 99 -10.94 -5.01 -11.96
CA ALA A 99 -9.77 -4.75 -11.15
C ALA A 99 -9.04 -6.04 -10.77
N LYS A 100 -7.70 -5.98 -10.66
CA LYS A 100 -6.92 -7.07 -10.06
C LYS A 100 -7.24 -7.14 -8.57
N SER A 101 -7.90 -8.22 -8.18
CA SER A 101 -8.24 -8.57 -6.80
C SER A 101 -8.51 -10.06 -6.75
N ASP A 102 -8.26 -10.64 -5.61
CA ASP A 102 -8.65 -12.02 -5.30
C ASP A 102 -9.92 -12.07 -4.45
N THR A 103 -10.40 -10.94 -3.95
CA THR A 103 -11.49 -10.88 -2.98
C THR A 103 -12.76 -10.34 -3.60
N ALA A 104 -13.88 -11.03 -3.39
CA ALA A 104 -15.21 -10.58 -3.76
C ALA A 104 -16.18 -10.72 -2.58
N THR A 105 -17.25 -9.92 -2.59
CA THR A 105 -18.34 -10.02 -1.63
C THR A 105 -19.40 -11.02 -2.14
N LEU A 106 -19.83 -11.94 -1.28
CA LEU A 106 -20.96 -12.83 -1.56
C LEU A 106 -22.25 -12.00 -1.60
N SER A 107 -22.97 -12.07 -2.69
CA SER A 107 -24.22 -11.33 -2.89
C SER A 107 -25.25 -12.19 -3.62
N ASN A 108 -26.47 -12.19 -3.12
CA ASN A 108 -27.55 -13.02 -3.64
C ASN A 108 -27.15 -14.51 -3.78
N GLY A 109 -26.40 -15.01 -2.79
CA GLY A 109 -25.96 -16.40 -2.70
C GLY A 109 -24.87 -16.78 -3.70
N SER A 110 -24.21 -15.81 -4.37
CA SER A 110 -23.14 -16.12 -5.32
C SER A 110 -22.03 -15.07 -5.31
N ALA A 111 -20.83 -15.46 -5.76
CA ALA A 111 -19.72 -14.55 -6.03
C ALA A 111 -19.06 -14.94 -7.36
N THR A 112 -18.74 -13.92 -8.17
CA THR A 112 -18.10 -14.13 -9.48
C THR A 112 -16.70 -13.55 -9.47
N TYR A 113 -15.75 -14.35 -9.91
CA TYR A 113 -14.33 -14.01 -10.03
C TYR A 113 -13.90 -14.16 -11.47
N GLY A 114 -13.04 -13.28 -11.92
CA GLY A 114 -12.25 -13.47 -13.13
C GLY A 114 -10.87 -14.03 -12.78
N TYR A 115 -10.25 -14.71 -13.71
CA TYR A 115 -8.81 -15.02 -13.68
C TYR A 115 -8.27 -15.11 -15.09
N SER A 116 -7.02 -14.70 -15.28
CA SER A 116 -6.35 -14.73 -16.56
C SER A 116 -5.15 -15.67 -16.50
N LEU A 117 -5.02 -16.54 -17.50
CA LEU A 117 -3.90 -17.48 -17.64
C LEU A 117 -2.97 -17.01 -18.78
N SER A 118 -1.66 -17.04 -18.54
CA SER A 118 -0.65 -16.66 -19.54
C SER A 118 -0.58 -17.63 -20.73
N SER A 119 -0.98 -18.87 -20.52
CA SER A 119 -1.09 -19.94 -21.54
C SER A 119 -2.19 -20.91 -21.15
N SER A 120 -2.56 -21.83 -22.05
CA SER A 120 -3.53 -22.89 -21.73
C SER A 120 -2.99 -23.81 -20.64
N ALA A 121 -3.85 -24.16 -19.69
CA ALA A 121 -3.58 -25.10 -18.60
C ALA A 121 -4.38 -26.39 -18.77
N SER A 122 -3.76 -27.52 -18.44
CA SER A 122 -4.43 -28.84 -18.44
C SER A 122 -5.16 -29.10 -17.14
N ASN A 123 -4.72 -28.43 -16.05
CA ASN A 123 -5.36 -28.56 -14.75
C ASN A 123 -5.43 -27.16 -14.08
N VAL A 124 -6.62 -26.77 -13.64
CA VAL A 124 -6.85 -25.53 -12.91
C VAL A 124 -7.58 -25.87 -11.62
N SER A 125 -6.93 -25.67 -10.49
CA SER A 125 -7.49 -25.83 -9.16
C SER A 125 -7.87 -24.47 -8.59
N ILE A 126 -9.09 -24.36 -8.07
CA ILE A 126 -9.62 -23.17 -7.43
C ILE A 126 -9.87 -23.48 -5.98
N SER A 127 -9.46 -22.60 -5.08
CA SER A 127 -9.84 -22.62 -3.69
C SER A 127 -10.41 -21.26 -3.28
N ILE A 128 -11.46 -21.27 -2.45
CA ILE A 128 -12.06 -20.07 -1.88
C ILE A 128 -11.88 -20.13 -0.38
N SER A 129 -11.43 -19.03 0.21
CA SER A 129 -11.18 -18.90 1.64
C SER A 129 -12.03 -17.76 2.22
N ASP A 130 -12.40 -17.91 3.49
CA ASP A 130 -13.04 -16.86 4.27
C ASP A 130 -12.04 -15.77 4.70
N SER A 131 -12.53 -14.73 5.37
CA SER A 131 -11.69 -13.63 5.88
C SER A 131 -10.68 -14.04 6.96
N SER A 132 -10.83 -15.24 7.52
CA SER A 132 -9.88 -15.83 8.48
C SER A 132 -8.82 -16.70 7.80
N GLY A 133 -8.89 -16.87 6.46
CA GLY A 133 -8.00 -17.70 5.67
C GLY A 133 -8.37 -19.19 5.64
N ASN A 134 -9.52 -19.59 6.22
CA ASN A 134 -9.96 -20.98 6.13
C ASN A 134 -10.54 -21.25 4.75
N VAL A 135 -10.10 -22.35 4.12
CA VAL A 135 -10.66 -22.79 2.85
C VAL A 135 -12.07 -23.32 3.07
N VAL A 136 -13.04 -22.65 2.45
CA VAL A 136 -14.46 -23.01 2.53
C VAL A 136 -14.92 -23.80 1.30
N TYR A 137 -14.25 -23.66 0.16
CA TYR A 137 -14.59 -24.35 -1.08
C TYR A 137 -13.35 -24.70 -1.88
N THR A 138 -13.40 -25.84 -2.57
CA THR A 138 -12.41 -26.23 -3.60
C THR A 138 -13.13 -26.75 -4.83
N GLY A 139 -12.58 -26.43 -6.00
CA GLY A 139 -13.16 -26.86 -7.29
C GLY A 139 -12.15 -26.75 -8.43
N THR A 140 -12.63 -26.93 -9.64
CA THR A 140 -11.84 -26.83 -10.86
C THR A 140 -12.29 -25.65 -11.70
N GLY A 141 -11.33 -24.99 -12.38
CA GLY A 141 -11.60 -23.90 -13.29
C GLY A 141 -11.38 -24.29 -14.75
N THR A 142 -11.63 -23.33 -15.64
CA THR A 142 -11.37 -23.45 -17.08
C THR A 142 -9.90 -23.16 -17.38
N GLY A 143 -9.27 -23.99 -18.21
CA GLY A 143 -7.83 -23.87 -18.56
C GLY A 143 -7.53 -23.10 -19.84
N ASN A 144 -8.42 -22.26 -20.34
CA ASN A 144 -8.17 -21.48 -21.55
C ASN A 144 -7.14 -20.37 -21.29
N SER A 145 -6.23 -20.14 -22.26
CA SER A 145 -5.35 -18.98 -22.25
C SER A 145 -6.16 -17.68 -22.28
N GLY A 146 -5.72 -16.65 -21.57
CA GLY A 146 -6.44 -15.38 -21.42
C GLY A 146 -7.47 -15.41 -20.32
N SER A 147 -8.51 -14.57 -20.45
CA SER A 147 -9.53 -14.36 -19.41
C SER A 147 -10.50 -15.53 -19.30
N ASN A 148 -10.76 -15.94 -18.07
CA ASN A 148 -11.71 -16.96 -17.68
C ASN A 148 -12.57 -16.41 -16.52
N THR A 149 -13.76 -16.97 -16.36
CA THR A 149 -14.67 -16.60 -15.27
C THR A 149 -15.02 -17.82 -14.43
N PHE A 150 -15.10 -17.64 -13.13
CA PHE A 150 -15.56 -18.63 -12.18
C PHE A 150 -16.66 -18.04 -11.30
N THR A 151 -17.83 -18.67 -11.31
CA THR A 151 -18.94 -18.28 -10.44
C THR A 151 -19.11 -19.33 -9.36
N TRP A 152 -18.94 -18.90 -8.12
CA TRP A 152 -19.15 -19.72 -6.94
C TRP A 152 -20.58 -19.52 -6.41
N ASP A 153 -21.26 -20.60 -6.07
CA ASP A 153 -22.65 -20.62 -5.57
C ASP A 153 -22.77 -20.27 -4.09
N GLY A 154 -21.70 -19.79 -3.46
CA GLY A 154 -21.69 -19.36 -2.05
C GLY A 154 -21.82 -20.48 -1.03
N LYS A 155 -21.64 -21.74 -1.44
CA LYS A 155 -21.74 -22.89 -0.53
C LYS A 155 -20.36 -23.36 -0.08
N ASP A 156 -20.30 -23.81 1.17
CA ASP A 156 -19.12 -24.49 1.69
C ASP A 156 -19.00 -25.92 1.13
N SER A 157 -17.88 -26.59 1.41
CA SER A 157 -17.63 -27.98 0.99
C SER A 157 -18.63 -29.01 1.57
N SER A 158 -19.41 -28.61 2.56
CA SER A 158 -20.50 -29.43 3.15
C SER A 158 -21.86 -29.14 2.52
N GLY A 159 -21.94 -28.17 1.59
CA GLY A 159 -23.17 -27.78 0.90
C GLY A 159 -24.00 -26.72 1.65
N ASN A 160 -23.51 -26.17 2.75
CA ASN A 160 -24.21 -25.12 3.49
C ASN A 160 -24.04 -23.77 2.79
N GLN A 161 -25.13 -23.02 2.63
CA GLN A 161 -25.10 -21.67 2.10
C GLN A 161 -24.45 -20.71 3.11
N LEU A 162 -23.45 -19.99 2.68
CA LEU A 162 -22.78 -18.95 3.48
C LEU A 162 -23.55 -17.62 3.38
N SER A 163 -23.35 -16.75 4.38
CA SER A 163 -24.11 -15.50 4.50
C SER A 163 -23.68 -14.46 3.49
N ASP A 164 -24.65 -13.81 2.85
CA ASP A 164 -24.43 -12.63 2.02
C ASP A 164 -23.74 -11.49 2.79
N GLY A 165 -22.95 -10.69 2.11
CA GLY A 165 -22.13 -9.62 2.69
C GLY A 165 -20.77 -10.10 3.19
N GLY A 166 -20.52 -11.41 3.28
CA GLY A 166 -19.20 -11.97 3.58
C GLY A 166 -18.21 -11.74 2.44
N GLN A 167 -16.96 -11.47 2.78
CA GLN A 167 -15.86 -11.36 1.81
C GLN A 167 -15.10 -12.67 1.74
N TYR A 168 -14.85 -13.12 0.51
CA TYR A 168 -14.18 -14.39 0.23
C TYR A 168 -13.09 -14.19 -0.82
N SER A 169 -11.93 -14.82 -0.60
CA SER A 169 -10.78 -14.70 -1.50
C SER A 169 -10.61 -15.98 -2.32
N ILE A 170 -10.41 -15.82 -3.63
CA ILE A 170 -10.10 -16.91 -4.55
C ILE A 170 -8.58 -17.08 -4.69
N SER A 171 -8.13 -18.32 -4.73
CA SER A 171 -6.77 -18.70 -5.16
C SER A 171 -6.87 -19.66 -6.34
N VAL A 172 -6.11 -19.37 -7.40
CA VAL A 172 -6.08 -20.15 -8.62
C VAL A 172 -4.68 -20.73 -8.81
N THR A 173 -4.59 -22.04 -8.94
CA THR A 173 -3.36 -22.76 -9.30
C THR A 173 -3.58 -23.47 -10.62
N ALA A 174 -2.72 -23.17 -11.61
CA ALA A 174 -2.84 -23.72 -12.96
C ALA A 174 -1.55 -24.41 -13.37
N THR A 175 -1.66 -25.59 -14.00
CA THR A 175 -0.53 -26.36 -14.54
C THR A 175 -0.80 -26.80 -15.97
N ASP A 176 0.26 -26.82 -16.79
CA ASP A 176 0.21 -27.37 -18.14
C ASP A 176 0.24 -28.91 -18.15
N SER A 177 0.21 -29.53 -19.35
CA SER A 177 0.25 -30.99 -19.51
C SER A 177 1.57 -31.62 -19.06
N ALA A 178 2.64 -30.84 -18.92
CA ALA A 178 3.94 -31.29 -18.42
C ALA A 178 4.08 -31.10 -16.90
N GLY A 179 3.05 -30.52 -16.23
CA GLY A 179 3.06 -30.23 -14.80
C GLY A 179 3.73 -28.91 -14.41
N ASN A 180 4.13 -28.08 -15.38
CA ASN A 180 4.71 -26.77 -15.10
C ASN A 180 3.62 -25.77 -14.69
N SER A 181 3.93 -24.87 -13.76
CA SER A 181 3.02 -23.80 -13.36
C SER A 181 2.75 -22.82 -14.50
N VAL A 182 1.48 -22.52 -14.71
CA VAL A 182 1.01 -21.47 -15.61
C VAL A 182 0.76 -20.20 -14.79
N LEU A 183 1.40 -19.09 -15.18
CA LEU A 183 1.23 -17.80 -14.52
C LEU A 183 -0.21 -17.32 -14.67
N ASN A 184 -0.77 -16.83 -13.58
CA ASN A 184 -2.13 -16.31 -13.55
C ASN A 184 -2.24 -15.09 -12.63
N TYR A 185 -3.34 -14.35 -12.80
CA TYR A 185 -3.81 -13.35 -11.85
C TYR A 185 -5.34 -13.39 -11.81
N THR A 186 -5.88 -12.97 -10.68
CA THR A 186 -7.33 -12.92 -10.43
C THR A 186 -7.86 -11.52 -10.62
N THR A 187 -9.11 -11.40 -11.04
CA THR A 187 -9.82 -10.13 -11.20
C THR A 187 -11.20 -10.19 -10.56
N VAL A 188 -11.73 -9.04 -10.23
CA VAL A 188 -13.13 -8.86 -9.85
C VAL A 188 -13.75 -7.74 -10.68
N THR A 189 -15.01 -7.90 -11.02
CA THR A 189 -15.79 -6.88 -11.73
C THR A 189 -16.90 -6.39 -10.80
N GLY A 190 -17.03 -5.07 -10.69
CA GLY A 190 -18.07 -4.50 -9.84
C GLY A 190 -18.19 -2.99 -9.96
N THR A 191 -19.28 -2.45 -9.42
CA THR A 191 -19.53 -1.02 -9.41
C THR A 191 -18.72 -0.34 -8.31
N VAL A 192 -18.06 0.75 -8.65
CA VAL A 192 -17.35 1.60 -7.69
C VAL A 192 -18.36 2.43 -6.91
N THR A 193 -18.40 2.24 -5.59
CA THR A 193 -19.34 2.91 -4.70
C THR A 193 -18.68 3.98 -3.82
N GLY A 194 -17.36 4.00 -3.74
CA GLY A 194 -16.62 4.96 -2.91
C GLY A 194 -15.13 4.97 -3.20
N ILE A 195 -14.45 5.97 -2.66
CA ILE A 195 -12.99 6.14 -2.73
C ILE A 195 -12.48 6.45 -1.33
N ASP A 196 -11.42 5.79 -0.93
CA ASP A 196 -10.63 6.11 0.26
C ASP A 196 -9.29 6.72 -0.19
N THR A 197 -9.04 7.95 0.28
CA THR A 197 -7.82 8.72 -0.01
C THR A 197 -6.98 8.97 1.25
N SER A 198 -7.28 8.26 2.34
CA SER A 198 -6.58 8.42 3.62
C SER A 198 -5.13 7.92 3.57
N THR A 199 -4.80 7.09 2.59
CA THR A 199 -3.46 6.56 2.36
C THR A 199 -2.81 7.19 1.12
N SER A 200 -1.49 7.04 0.99
CA SER A 200 -0.73 7.56 -0.17
C SER A 200 -1.15 6.94 -1.51
N THR A 201 -1.75 5.76 -1.49
CA THR A 201 -2.33 5.11 -2.68
C THR A 201 -3.84 5.03 -2.49
N PRO A 202 -4.63 5.79 -3.28
CA PRO A 202 -6.10 5.73 -3.19
C PRO A 202 -6.64 4.33 -3.42
N SER A 203 -7.67 3.94 -2.66
CA SER A 203 -8.41 2.71 -2.90
C SER A 203 -9.85 3.00 -3.29
N LEU A 204 -10.38 2.18 -4.18
CA LEU A 204 -11.76 2.21 -4.64
C LEU A 204 -12.55 1.12 -3.94
N THR A 205 -13.76 1.42 -3.50
CA THR A 205 -14.68 0.40 -3.00
C THR A 205 -15.45 -0.18 -4.18
N VAL A 206 -15.11 -1.42 -4.55
CA VAL A 206 -15.74 -2.18 -5.64
C VAL A 206 -16.60 -3.27 -5.03
N ASN A 207 -17.90 -3.20 -5.17
CA ASN A 207 -18.87 -4.13 -4.52
C ASN A 207 -18.58 -4.38 -3.03
N GLY A 208 -18.19 -3.35 -2.27
CA GLY A 208 -17.89 -3.47 -0.84
C GLY A 208 -16.46 -3.95 -0.51
N VAL A 209 -15.62 -4.23 -1.50
CA VAL A 209 -14.20 -4.60 -1.33
C VAL A 209 -13.32 -3.41 -1.66
N ALA A 210 -12.34 -3.13 -0.81
CA ALA A 210 -11.33 -2.10 -1.09
C ALA A 210 -10.28 -2.63 -2.07
N VAL A 211 -10.13 -1.96 -3.22
CA VAL A 211 -9.18 -2.30 -4.28
C VAL A 211 -8.33 -1.07 -4.59
N SER A 212 -7.01 -1.23 -4.65
CA SER A 212 -6.12 -0.13 -5.02
C SER A 212 -6.48 0.43 -6.41
N ALA A 213 -6.51 1.76 -6.54
CA ALA A 213 -6.74 2.42 -7.83
C ALA A 213 -5.72 2.00 -8.89
N ALA A 214 -4.50 1.61 -8.50
CA ALA A 214 -3.46 1.10 -9.39
C ALA A 214 -3.79 -0.29 -9.98
N ASN A 215 -4.73 -1.01 -9.39
CA ASN A 215 -5.14 -2.34 -9.82
C ASN A 215 -6.32 -2.34 -10.80
N ILE A 216 -6.88 -1.17 -11.14
CA ILE A 216 -7.94 -1.06 -12.14
C ILE A 216 -7.38 -1.40 -13.52
N LEU A 217 -7.99 -2.36 -14.18
CA LEU A 217 -7.63 -2.80 -15.53
C LEU A 217 -8.43 -2.07 -16.60
N GLY A 218 -9.69 -1.77 -16.32
CA GLY A 218 -10.57 -1.10 -17.26
C GLY A 218 -11.92 -0.75 -16.66
N VAL A 219 -12.66 0.08 -17.41
CA VAL A 219 -14.07 0.38 -17.14
C VAL A 219 -14.90 -0.45 -18.10
N THR A 220 -15.87 -1.18 -17.56
CA THR A 220 -16.83 -1.95 -18.35
C THR A 220 -18.16 -1.20 -18.38
N SER A 221 -18.80 -1.20 -19.52
CA SER A 221 -20.13 -0.58 -19.71
C SER A 221 -21.25 -1.57 -19.41
#